data_48a6bd5ac974f4b79977e8f954e36676
#
_entry.id   48a6bd5ac974f4b79977e8f954e36676
#
_cell.length_a   1.000
_cell.length_b   1.000
_cell.length_c   1.000
_cell.angle_alpha   90.00
_cell.angle_beta   90.00
_cell.angle_gamma   90.00
#
_symmetry.space_group_name_H-M   'P 1'
#
loop_
_entity.id
_entity.type
_entity.pdbx_description
1 polymer ?
#
loop_
_entity_poly.entity_id
_entity_poly.type
_entity_poly.pdbx_seq_one_letter_code
_entity_poly.pdbx_strand_id
1 'polypeptide(L)'
;MGRKIIKTYDKVTVDNTTGEVIREEYVYKRSAEPHYVKLYIDCLCDFKGISKSLNPILLGFVKRMSYANPGKEFGGQILYLNAAFKKVVAAECGVTLNRVDQAITNFVKSGIFARVATATYQVNPEMFGRGQWKDIKNIRAKFDFGAGTVETEIIRDGEGEAV
;
A
#
# COMPACT_ATOMS: atom_id res chain seq x y z
N MET A 1 -2.44 -15.81 -16.44
CA MET A 1 -3.16 -15.09 -15.36
C MET A 1 -4.64 -15.46 -15.40
N GLY A 2 -5.13 -16.08 -14.36
CA GLY A 2 -6.55 -16.48 -14.27
C GLY A 2 -7.45 -15.25 -14.18
N ARG A 3 -8.41 -15.15 -15.09
CA ARG A 3 -9.48 -14.14 -15.02
C ARG A 3 -10.46 -14.53 -13.91
N LYS A 4 -10.59 -13.69 -12.90
CA LYS A 4 -11.55 -13.90 -11.81
C LYS A 4 -12.95 -13.57 -12.32
N ILE A 5 -13.91 -14.49 -12.16
CA ILE A 5 -15.33 -14.24 -12.43
C ILE A 5 -15.82 -13.32 -11.31
N ILE A 6 -16.36 -12.16 -11.69
CA ILE A 6 -16.77 -11.14 -10.71
C ILE A 6 -18.29 -11.09 -10.57
N LYS A 7 -19.06 -11.40 -11.62
CA LYS A 7 -20.51 -11.38 -11.55
C LYS A 7 -21.13 -12.20 -12.70
N THR A 8 -22.11 -13.02 -12.37
CA THR A 8 -23.03 -13.63 -13.31
C THR A 8 -24.37 -12.93 -13.22
N TYR A 9 -24.95 -12.58 -14.36
CA TYR A 9 -26.32 -12.08 -14.45
C TYR A 9 -27.12 -13.04 -15.29
N ASP A 10 -28.27 -13.48 -14.75
CA ASP A 10 -29.28 -14.17 -15.49
C ASP A 10 -30.28 -13.15 -16.02
N LYS A 11 -30.41 -13.06 -17.34
CA LYS A 11 -31.48 -12.29 -17.97
C LYS A 11 -32.51 -13.26 -18.45
N VAL A 12 -33.73 -13.19 -17.92
CA VAL A 12 -34.86 -13.94 -18.34
C VAL A 12 -35.76 -13.00 -19.17
N THR A 13 -35.96 -13.31 -20.45
CA THR A 13 -36.89 -12.60 -21.32
C THR A 13 -38.03 -13.54 -21.64
N VAL A 14 -39.26 -13.10 -21.43
CA VAL A 14 -40.45 -13.84 -21.79
C VAL A 14 -41.04 -13.17 -23.04
N ASP A 15 -41.19 -13.94 -24.11
CA ASP A 15 -41.93 -13.48 -25.28
C ASP A 15 -43.42 -13.56 -24.96
N ASN A 16 -44.05 -12.40 -24.78
CA ASN A 16 -45.46 -12.32 -24.42
C ASN A 16 -46.41 -12.79 -25.51
N THR A 17 -45.92 -13.00 -26.74
CA THR A 17 -46.73 -13.45 -27.90
C THR A 17 -46.71 -14.96 -28.00
N THR A 18 -45.58 -15.59 -27.76
CA THR A 18 -45.38 -17.03 -27.89
C THR A 18 -45.35 -17.77 -26.56
N GLY A 19 -45.16 -17.05 -25.47
CA GLY A 19 -44.94 -17.61 -24.13
C GLY A 19 -43.57 -18.27 -23.96
N GLU A 20 -42.66 -18.09 -24.91
CA GLU A 20 -41.33 -18.66 -24.88
C GLU A 20 -40.44 -17.93 -23.86
N VAL A 21 -39.78 -18.68 -23.00
CA VAL A 21 -38.86 -18.15 -22.00
C VAL A 21 -37.43 -18.31 -22.49
N ILE A 22 -36.79 -17.19 -22.84
CA ILE A 22 -35.39 -17.16 -23.24
C ILE A 22 -34.57 -16.79 -22.01
N ARG A 23 -33.68 -17.69 -21.60
CA ARG A 23 -32.75 -17.47 -20.48
C ARG A 23 -31.34 -17.26 -21.02
N GLU A 24 -30.78 -16.08 -20.79
CA GLU A 24 -29.43 -15.73 -21.19
C GLU A 24 -28.59 -15.53 -19.94
N GLU A 25 -27.46 -16.28 -19.83
CA GLU A 25 -26.50 -16.12 -18.77
C GLU A 25 -25.33 -15.26 -19.26
N TYR A 26 -25.11 -14.11 -18.60
CA TYR A 26 -23.99 -13.22 -18.89
C TYR A 26 -22.92 -13.37 -17.85
N VAL A 27 -21.74 -13.83 -18.25
CA VAL A 27 -20.57 -13.96 -17.40
C VAL A 27 -19.58 -12.83 -17.66
N TYR A 28 -19.48 -11.88 -16.73
CA TYR A 28 -18.48 -10.85 -16.80
C TYR A 28 -17.15 -11.33 -16.20
N LYS A 29 -16.12 -11.48 -17.03
CA LYS A 29 -14.77 -11.80 -16.61
C LYS A 29 -13.94 -10.51 -16.58
N ARG A 30 -13.61 -10.01 -15.39
CA ARG A 30 -12.60 -8.94 -15.22
C ARG A 30 -11.23 -9.54 -14.92
N SER A 31 -10.20 -8.90 -15.46
CA SER A 31 -8.83 -9.14 -14.96
C SER A 31 -8.76 -8.77 -13.47
N ALA A 32 -7.94 -9.48 -12.70
CA ALA A 32 -7.67 -9.07 -11.33
C ALA A 32 -7.15 -7.62 -11.32
N GLU A 33 -7.56 -6.85 -10.32
CA GLU A 33 -7.04 -5.50 -10.13
C GLU A 33 -5.51 -5.54 -10.07
N PRO A 34 -4.80 -4.69 -10.83
CA PRO A 34 -3.35 -4.63 -10.73
C PRO A 34 -2.93 -4.27 -9.30
N HIS A 35 -1.77 -4.75 -8.88
CA HIS A 35 -1.19 -4.32 -7.61
C HIS A 35 -0.98 -2.80 -7.62
N TYR A 36 -1.49 -2.12 -6.61
CA TYR A 36 -1.40 -0.67 -6.50
C TYR A 36 -0.93 -0.25 -5.10
N VAL A 37 -0.43 0.97 -5.05
CA VAL A 37 -0.10 1.68 -3.82
C VAL A 37 -0.91 2.97 -3.82
N LYS A 38 -1.61 3.23 -2.72
CA LYS A 38 -2.34 4.48 -2.52
C LYS A 38 -1.36 5.60 -2.23
N LEU A 39 -1.59 6.75 -2.83
CA LEU A 39 -0.85 7.98 -2.57
C LEU A 39 -1.83 8.99 -1.98
N TYR A 40 -1.52 9.50 -0.80
CA TYR A 40 -2.38 10.47 -0.10
C TYR A 40 -1.91 11.89 -0.43
N ILE A 41 -2.74 12.63 -1.16
CA ILE A 41 -2.38 13.94 -1.72
C ILE A 41 -2.19 15.00 -0.65
N ASP A 42 -2.99 14.98 0.41
CA ASP A 42 -2.94 15.99 1.46
C ASP A 42 -1.57 16.07 2.13
N CYS A 43 -0.96 14.91 2.39
CA CYS A 43 0.37 14.85 2.99
C CYS A 43 1.50 15.22 2.01
N LEU A 44 1.28 15.05 0.71
CA LEU A 44 2.26 15.43 -0.31
C LEU A 44 2.37 16.96 -0.48
N CYS A 45 1.29 17.69 -0.22
CA CYS A 45 1.29 19.15 -0.30
C CYS A 45 2.21 19.78 0.75
N ASP A 46 2.36 19.13 1.90
CA ASP A 46 3.24 19.56 3.00
C ASP A 46 4.69 19.12 2.82
N PHE A 47 4.95 18.35 1.77
CA PHE A 47 6.23 17.70 1.56
C PHE A 47 7.26 18.66 0.96
N LYS A 48 8.13 19.18 1.80
CA LYS A 48 9.27 20.03 1.40
C LYS A 48 10.58 19.25 1.50
N GLY A 49 11.34 19.19 0.39
CA GLY A 49 12.75 18.82 0.48
C GLY A 49 13.21 17.53 -0.20
N ILE A 50 12.40 16.85 -1.01
CA ILE A 50 12.93 15.78 -1.87
C ILE A 50 13.25 16.31 -3.26
N SER A 51 14.49 16.06 -3.67
CA SER A 51 14.89 16.29 -5.06
C SER A 51 14.08 15.42 -6.01
N LYS A 52 13.57 15.99 -7.09
CA LYS A 52 12.84 15.25 -8.14
C LYS A 52 13.65 14.05 -8.69
N SER A 53 14.97 14.12 -8.65
CA SER A 53 15.87 13.04 -9.07
C SER A 53 15.79 11.78 -8.20
N LEU A 54 15.20 11.86 -7.01
CA LEU A 54 15.02 10.72 -6.11
C LEU A 54 13.66 10.01 -6.30
N ASN A 55 12.73 10.60 -7.05
CA ASN A 55 11.41 10.02 -7.27
C ASN A 55 11.43 8.59 -7.86
N PRO A 56 12.26 8.27 -8.87
CA PRO A 56 12.32 6.91 -9.40
C PRO A 56 12.77 5.90 -8.35
N ILE A 57 13.73 6.26 -7.50
CA ILE A 57 14.24 5.42 -6.42
C ILE A 57 13.15 5.20 -5.38
N LEU A 58 12.43 6.26 -4.98
CA LEU A 58 11.31 6.18 -4.06
C LEU A 58 10.23 5.23 -4.56
N LEU A 59 9.81 5.39 -5.81
CA LEU A 59 8.83 4.51 -6.45
C LEU A 59 9.33 3.06 -6.51
N GLY A 60 10.61 2.87 -6.79
CA GLY A 60 11.27 1.56 -6.78
C GLY A 60 11.15 0.85 -5.42
N PHE A 61 11.23 1.59 -4.33
CA PHE A 61 11.04 1.06 -2.97
C PHE A 61 9.56 0.86 -2.64
N VAL A 62 8.74 1.89 -2.80
CA VAL A 62 7.33 1.89 -2.36
C VAL A 62 6.52 0.79 -3.03
N LYS A 63 6.76 0.51 -4.31
CA LYS A 63 6.09 -0.60 -5.02
C LYS A 63 6.38 -1.99 -4.45
N ARG A 64 7.44 -2.12 -3.64
CA ARG A 64 7.89 -3.38 -3.03
C ARG A 64 7.61 -3.47 -1.53
N MET A 65 7.04 -2.44 -0.91
CA MET A 65 6.69 -2.51 0.51
C MET A 65 5.66 -3.61 0.77
N SER A 66 5.69 -4.21 1.95
CA SER A 66 4.71 -5.19 2.36
C SER A 66 3.33 -4.56 2.56
N TYR A 67 2.28 -5.38 2.57
CA TYR A 67 0.93 -4.91 2.88
C TYR A 67 0.81 -4.51 4.34
N ALA A 68 0.01 -3.49 4.62
CA ALA A 68 -0.46 -3.20 5.96
C ALA A 68 -1.17 -4.43 6.53
N ASN A 69 -0.76 -4.87 7.72
CA ASN A 69 -1.32 -6.06 8.37
C ASN A 69 -1.12 -5.96 9.88
N PRO A 70 -2.20 -5.81 10.68
CA PRO A 70 -2.11 -5.68 12.13
C PRO A 70 -1.46 -6.87 12.84
N GLY A 71 -1.51 -8.06 12.24
CA GLY A 71 -0.91 -9.29 12.75
C GLY A 71 0.59 -9.41 12.49
N LYS A 72 1.19 -8.48 11.77
CA LYS A 72 2.63 -8.44 11.48
C LYS A 72 3.34 -7.47 12.40
N GLU A 73 4.62 -7.76 12.64
CA GLU A 73 5.52 -6.85 13.34
C GLU A 73 5.47 -5.45 12.69
N PHE A 74 5.41 -4.41 13.50
CA PHE A 74 5.24 -3.01 13.07
C PHE A 74 3.95 -2.71 12.28
N GLY A 75 2.98 -3.63 12.15
CA GLY A 75 1.75 -3.41 11.41
C GLY A 75 1.86 -3.48 9.88
N GLY A 76 3.01 -3.84 9.35
CA GLY A 76 3.27 -3.92 7.90
C GLY A 76 3.78 -2.62 7.27
N GLN A 77 3.66 -2.52 5.96
CA GLN A 77 4.28 -1.48 5.12
C GLN A 77 5.80 -1.41 5.28
N ILE A 78 6.44 -2.58 5.38
CA ILE A 78 7.86 -2.74 5.68
C ILE A 78 8.68 -2.94 4.40
N LEU A 79 9.85 -2.35 4.41
CA LEU A 79 10.93 -2.54 3.43
C LEU A 79 12.14 -3.14 4.14
N TYR A 80 12.64 -4.27 3.63
CA TYR A 80 13.89 -4.89 4.06
C TYR A 80 15.00 -4.48 3.09
N LEU A 81 15.76 -3.45 3.44
CA LEU A 81 16.77 -2.84 2.57
C LEU A 81 18.13 -3.53 2.68
N ASN A 82 18.16 -4.82 2.39
CA ASN A 82 19.42 -5.56 2.29
C ASN A 82 20.19 -5.21 1.00
N ALA A 83 21.44 -5.65 0.89
CA ALA A 83 22.31 -5.35 -0.24
C ALA A 83 21.74 -5.82 -1.59
N ALA A 84 21.09 -7.00 -1.63
CA ALA A 84 20.49 -7.54 -2.84
C ALA A 84 19.32 -6.68 -3.31
N PHE A 85 18.46 -6.27 -2.40
CA PHE A 85 17.32 -5.40 -2.68
C PHE A 85 17.76 -4.04 -3.23
N LYS A 86 18.77 -3.42 -2.62
CA LYS A 86 19.33 -2.14 -3.07
C LYS A 86 19.92 -2.25 -4.48
N LYS A 87 20.60 -3.37 -4.80
CA LYS A 87 21.15 -3.63 -6.16
C LYS A 87 20.05 -3.71 -7.21
N VAL A 88 18.92 -4.36 -6.89
CA VAL A 88 17.77 -4.46 -7.80
C VAL A 88 17.20 -3.06 -8.09
N VAL A 89 16.99 -2.25 -7.06
CA VAL A 89 16.49 -0.88 -7.23
C VAL A 89 17.48 -0.01 -8.00
N ALA A 90 18.78 -0.11 -7.69
CA ALA A 90 19.83 0.61 -8.40
C ALA A 90 19.85 0.28 -9.90
N ALA A 91 19.80 -1.00 -10.26
CA ALA A 91 19.76 -1.47 -11.64
C ALA A 91 18.50 -0.98 -12.37
N GLU A 92 17.36 -1.07 -11.73
CA GLU A 92 16.07 -0.64 -12.29
C GLU A 92 16.01 0.87 -12.55
N CYS A 93 16.59 1.66 -11.67
CA CYS A 93 16.65 3.12 -11.80
C CYS A 93 17.83 3.63 -12.61
N GLY A 94 18.77 2.75 -13.01
CA GLY A 94 19.98 3.16 -13.72
C GLY A 94 20.93 4.03 -12.88
N VAL A 95 21.02 3.79 -11.57
CA VAL A 95 21.83 4.56 -10.61
C VAL A 95 22.83 3.68 -9.87
N THR A 96 23.81 4.30 -9.23
CA THR A 96 24.79 3.59 -8.39
C THR A 96 24.19 3.22 -7.03
N LEU A 97 24.77 2.20 -6.36
CA LEU A 97 24.40 1.84 -4.99
C LEU A 97 24.57 3.00 -4.01
N ASN A 98 25.64 3.78 -4.16
CA ASN A 98 25.86 4.96 -3.33
C ASN A 98 24.72 5.97 -3.46
N ARG A 99 24.20 6.16 -4.66
CA ARG A 99 23.02 7.03 -4.90
C ARG A 99 21.77 6.50 -4.21
N VAL A 100 21.58 5.18 -4.19
CA VAL A 100 20.47 4.54 -3.47
C VAL A 100 20.62 4.74 -1.96
N ASP A 101 21.82 4.58 -1.39
CA ASP A 101 22.07 4.79 0.04
C ASP A 101 21.86 6.26 0.47
N GLN A 102 22.30 7.20 -0.36
CA GLN A 102 22.01 8.62 -0.14
C GLN A 102 20.50 8.92 -0.19
N ALA A 103 19.78 8.29 -1.13
CA ALA A 103 18.33 8.44 -1.23
C ALA A 103 17.62 7.92 0.03
N ILE A 104 17.99 6.75 0.53
CA ILE A 104 17.45 6.19 1.79
C ILE A 104 17.67 7.16 2.94
N THR A 105 18.87 7.70 3.07
CA THR A 105 19.19 8.69 4.11
C THR A 105 18.28 9.92 4.02
N ASN A 106 18.06 10.42 2.82
CA ASN A 106 17.15 11.56 2.58
C ASN A 106 15.70 11.21 2.89
N PHE A 107 15.23 10.02 2.52
CA PHE A 107 13.86 9.57 2.81
C PHE A 107 13.62 9.42 4.31
N VAL A 108 14.61 8.97 5.08
CA VAL A 108 14.52 8.93 6.54
C VAL A 108 14.48 10.34 7.13
N LYS A 109 15.38 11.24 6.70
CA LYS A 109 15.41 12.63 7.18
C LYS A 109 14.13 13.40 6.87
N SER A 110 13.51 13.09 5.76
CA SER A 110 12.26 13.73 5.30
C SER A 110 11.00 13.08 5.88
N GLY A 111 11.13 12.05 6.72
CA GLY A 111 9.99 11.37 7.32
C GLY A 111 9.17 10.48 6.37
N ILE A 112 9.71 10.15 5.18
CA ILE A 112 9.06 9.18 4.28
C ILE A 112 9.25 7.76 4.78
N PHE A 113 10.45 7.45 5.29
CA PHE A 113 10.78 6.17 5.90
C PHE A 113 11.10 6.37 7.38
N ALA A 114 10.60 5.49 8.22
CA ALA A 114 11.03 5.36 9.61
C ALA A 114 11.85 4.08 9.76
N ARG A 115 13.05 4.18 10.30
CA ARG A 115 13.86 3.00 10.63
C ARG A 115 13.29 2.33 11.87
N VAL A 116 12.83 1.10 11.73
CA VAL A 116 12.20 0.32 12.82
C VAL A 116 13.11 -0.78 13.36
N ALA A 117 14.06 -1.25 12.56
CA ALA A 117 15.08 -2.21 12.96
C ALA A 117 16.29 -2.14 12.00
N THR A 118 17.30 -2.98 12.21
CA THR A 118 18.47 -3.06 11.32
C THR A 118 18.01 -3.40 9.89
N ALA A 119 18.41 -2.58 8.92
CA ALA A 119 18.03 -2.67 7.52
C ALA A 119 16.52 -2.79 7.26
N THR A 120 15.69 -2.42 8.25
CA THR A 120 14.24 -2.55 8.22
C THR A 120 13.62 -1.17 8.40
N TYR A 121 12.79 -0.79 7.43
CA TYR A 121 12.17 0.52 7.38
C TYR A 121 10.67 0.39 7.17
N GLN A 122 9.89 1.23 7.83
CA GLN A 122 8.48 1.39 7.57
C GLN A 122 8.24 2.60 6.68
N VAL A 123 7.40 2.41 5.67
CA VAL A 123 6.97 3.51 4.80
C VAL A 123 5.89 4.30 5.50
N ASN A 124 6.01 5.63 5.48
CA ASN A 124 5.08 6.54 6.15
C ASN A 124 3.63 6.31 5.66
N PRO A 125 2.75 5.81 6.52
CA PRO A 125 1.36 5.50 6.16
C PRO A 125 0.50 6.75 5.95
N GLU A 126 0.99 7.94 6.33
CA GLU A 126 0.35 9.21 6.01
C GLU A 126 0.49 9.57 4.53
N MET A 127 1.58 9.14 3.89
CA MET A 127 1.89 9.43 2.50
C MET A 127 1.50 8.29 1.56
N PHE A 128 1.78 7.06 1.96
CA PHE A 128 1.59 5.88 1.13
C PHE A 128 0.79 4.82 1.87
N GLY A 129 -0.09 4.13 1.15
CA GLY A 129 -0.85 3.02 1.72
C GLY A 129 -0.83 1.81 0.80
N ARG A 130 -0.55 0.64 1.34
CA ARG A 130 -0.67 -0.63 0.64
C ARG A 130 -1.48 -1.62 1.46
N GLY A 131 -2.70 -1.90 1.03
CA GLY A 131 -3.63 -2.77 1.74
C GLY A 131 -4.98 -2.14 1.98
N GLN A 132 -5.72 -2.70 2.92
CA GLN A 132 -7.03 -2.19 3.29
C GLN A 132 -6.91 -0.93 4.16
N TRP A 133 -7.86 -0.01 4.00
CA TRP A 133 -7.87 1.24 4.77
C TRP A 133 -7.87 1.01 6.28
N LYS A 134 -8.63 0.01 6.76
CA LYS A 134 -8.68 -0.36 8.18
C LYS A 134 -7.29 -0.63 8.75
N ASP A 135 -6.46 -1.38 8.03
CA ASP A 135 -5.13 -1.76 8.47
C ASP A 135 -4.15 -0.58 8.40
N ILE A 136 -4.24 0.23 7.35
CA ILE A 136 -3.44 1.45 7.18
C ILE A 136 -3.74 2.46 8.30
N LYS A 137 -5.02 2.65 8.63
CA LYS A 137 -5.47 3.53 9.72
C LYS A 137 -4.83 3.12 11.06
N ASN A 138 -4.73 1.83 11.33
CA ASN A 138 -4.10 1.33 12.55
C ASN A 138 -2.60 1.65 12.63
N ILE A 139 -1.89 1.61 11.50
CA ILE A 139 -0.47 2.02 11.45
C ILE A 139 -0.34 3.53 11.69
N ARG A 140 -1.19 4.35 11.08
CA ARG A 140 -1.20 5.81 11.27
C ARG A 140 -1.35 6.20 12.74
N ALA A 141 -2.22 5.51 13.47
CA ALA A 141 -2.45 5.79 14.89
C ALA A 141 -1.26 5.44 15.79
N LYS A 142 -0.33 4.60 15.33
CA LYS A 142 0.78 4.07 16.13
C LYS A 142 2.13 4.77 15.89
N PHE A 143 2.27 5.53 14.82
CA PHE A 143 3.55 6.10 14.42
C PHE A 143 3.52 7.62 14.33
N ASP A 144 4.43 8.25 15.07
CA ASP A 144 4.82 9.63 14.83
C ASP A 144 6.13 9.64 14.04
N PHE A 145 6.03 9.88 12.75
CA PHE A 145 7.18 9.94 11.85
C PHE A 145 8.03 11.21 12.03
N GLY A 146 7.47 12.25 12.65
CA GLY A 146 8.19 13.49 12.95
C GLY A 146 9.14 13.36 14.13
N ALA A 147 8.72 12.65 15.17
CA ALA A 147 9.50 12.46 16.40
C ALA A 147 10.33 11.16 16.41
N GLY A 148 10.12 10.25 15.45
CA GLY A 148 10.76 8.93 15.44
C GLY A 148 10.36 8.04 16.62
N THR A 149 9.29 8.39 17.31
CA THR A 149 8.72 7.66 18.46
C THR A 149 7.53 6.82 18.02
N VAL A 150 7.48 5.60 18.53
CA VAL A 150 6.35 4.70 18.41
C VAL A 150 5.49 4.89 19.65
N GLU A 151 4.37 5.60 19.54
CA GLU A 151 3.37 5.60 20.61
C GLU A 151 2.46 4.39 20.45
N THR A 152 2.50 3.49 21.42
CA THR A 152 1.60 2.35 21.52
C THR A 152 0.36 2.78 22.31
N GLU A 153 -0.58 3.43 21.68
CA GLU A 153 -1.93 3.57 22.23
C GLU A 153 -2.73 2.31 21.86
N ILE A 154 -3.02 1.48 22.86
CA ILE A 154 -3.97 0.39 22.72
C ILE A 154 -5.36 1.02 22.83
N ILE A 155 -5.95 1.37 21.68
CA ILE A 155 -7.36 1.68 21.61
C ILE A 155 -8.09 0.34 21.74
N ARG A 156 -8.54 0.01 22.93
CA ARG A 156 -9.57 -1.02 23.12
C ARG A 156 -10.85 -0.41 22.57
N ASP A 157 -11.35 -0.96 21.46
CA ASP A 157 -12.70 -0.70 21.02
C ASP A 157 -13.61 -1.10 22.17
N GLY A 158 -14.30 -0.12 22.77
CA GLY A 158 -15.17 -0.34 23.89
C GLY A 158 -16.23 -1.36 23.55
N GLU A 159 -16.34 -2.36 24.41
CA GLU A 159 -17.51 -3.21 24.48
C GLU A 159 -18.74 -2.30 24.62
N GLY A 160 -19.64 -2.40 23.65
CA GLY A 160 -20.92 -1.71 23.74
C GLY A 160 -21.63 -2.12 24.99
N GLU A 161 -21.89 -1.17 25.89
CA GLU A 161 -22.85 -1.35 26.99
C GLU A 161 -24.19 -1.67 26.37
N ALA A 162 -24.64 -2.90 26.60
CA ALA A 162 -26.04 -3.26 26.50
C ALA A 162 -26.74 -2.69 27.72
N VAL A 163 -27.67 -1.79 27.49
CA VAL A 163 -28.74 -1.44 28.43
C VAL A 163 -30.00 -2.12 27.96
#